data_79f82f0290c55462d42c1ec61e6df3e4
#
_entry.id   79f82f0290c55462d42c1ec61e6df3e4
#
_cell.length_a   1.000
_cell.length_b   1.000
_cell.length_c   1.000
_cell.angle_alpha   90.00
_cell.angle_beta   90.00
_cell.angle_gamma   90.00
#
_symmetry.space_group_name_H-M   'P 1'
#
loop_
_entity.id
_entity.type
_entity.pdbx_description
1 polymer ?
#
loop_
_entity_poly.entity_id
_entity_poly.type
_entity_poly.pdbx_seq_one_letter_code
_entity_poly.pdbx_strand_id
1 'polypeptide(L)'
;MVAIYLDSGSLKDIERYADDPRISGITTNPSILKKEGITDYRSFARAVLSRSGDKPVSFEVLADGFREMERQAREIASWGPNVYVKLPITNTRGESIVPLLDALGDLNLNITAVMTVEQTEELYEWVRPHHIVSVFAGRIMDTGRLPTTCHPCKTLWASAREVYHVTLAEEYGYDIITLTPDLIAKLSLRHKDLAQYSLETVAQFHRDGQGIAL
;
A
#
# COMPACT_ATOMS: atom_id res chain seq x y z
N MET A 1 -3.95 14.43 9.28
CA MET A 1 -3.88 14.03 7.83
C MET A 1 -3.14 12.70 7.73
N VAL A 2 -3.67 11.78 6.96
CA VAL A 2 -3.06 10.47 6.68
C VAL A 2 -1.83 10.64 5.77
N ALA A 3 -0.75 9.90 6.04
CA ALA A 3 0.43 9.88 5.18
C ALA A 3 0.14 9.09 3.88
N ILE A 4 0.51 9.63 2.73
CA ILE A 4 0.26 8.99 1.44
C ILE A 4 1.51 8.26 0.97
N TYR A 5 1.38 6.97 0.67
CA TYR A 5 2.39 6.14 0.04
C TYR A 5 2.02 5.87 -1.41
N LEU A 6 3.02 5.76 -2.28
CA LEU A 6 2.87 5.34 -3.67
C LEU A 6 2.83 3.80 -3.75
N ASP A 7 1.78 3.21 -4.33
CA ASP A 7 1.70 1.77 -4.64
C ASP A 7 2.07 1.54 -6.10
N SER A 8 3.34 1.22 -6.37
CA SER A 8 3.84 1.02 -7.75
C SER A 8 5.05 0.10 -7.82
N GLY A 9 5.14 -0.67 -8.92
CA GLY A 9 6.34 -1.40 -9.35
C GLY A 9 7.01 -0.78 -10.57
N SER A 10 6.46 0.30 -11.11
CA SER A 10 7.01 1.02 -12.24
C SER A 10 8.12 1.98 -11.78
N LEU A 11 9.36 1.77 -12.23
CA LEU A 11 10.47 2.68 -11.94
C LEU A 11 10.20 4.09 -12.47
N LYS A 12 9.45 4.21 -13.56
CA LYS A 12 9.04 5.52 -14.12
C LYS A 12 8.11 6.27 -13.19
N ASP A 13 7.13 5.57 -12.57
CA ASP A 13 6.23 6.19 -11.61
C ASP A 13 6.97 6.56 -10.32
N ILE A 14 7.84 5.66 -9.83
CA ILE A 14 8.66 5.91 -8.65
C ILE A 14 9.53 7.14 -8.85
N GLU A 15 10.19 7.27 -9.99
CA GLU A 15 10.99 8.45 -10.34
C GLU A 15 10.13 9.72 -10.43
N ARG A 16 8.95 9.64 -11.06
CA ARG A 16 8.00 10.77 -11.17
C ARG A 16 7.57 11.30 -9.81
N TYR A 17 7.39 10.44 -8.82
CA TYR A 17 6.89 10.79 -7.49
C TYR A 17 7.99 10.84 -6.41
N ALA A 18 9.26 10.62 -6.79
CA ALA A 18 10.37 10.61 -5.84
C ALA A 18 10.46 11.91 -5.01
N ASP A 19 10.33 13.05 -5.69
CA ASP A 19 10.44 14.39 -5.08
C ASP A 19 9.07 15.01 -4.77
N ASP A 20 7.96 14.29 -4.97
CA ASP A 20 6.62 14.81 -4.64
C ASP A 20 6.47 14.87 -3.10
N PRO A 21 6.29 16.09 -2.52
CA PRO A 21 6.20 16.27 -1.07
C PRO A 21 4.95 15.62 -0.45
N ARG A 22 3.96 15.27 -1.27
CA ARG A 22 2.76 14.55 -0.81
C ARG A 22 3.04 13.08 -0.52
N ILE A 23 4.10 12.52 -1.14
CA ILE A 23 4.42 11.09 -1.05
C ILE A 23 5.45 10.87 0.06
N SER A 24 5.05 10.13 1.09
CA SER A 24 5.85 9.86 2.29
C SER A 24 6.47 8.47 2.30
N GLY A 25 6.16 7.60 1.34
CA GLY A 25 6.71 6.24 1.24
C GLY A 25 6.26 5.51 -0.01
N ILE A 26 6.73 4.28 -0.17
CA ILE A 26 6.45 3.45 -1.36
C ILE A 26 6.06 2.03 -0.89
N THR A 27 5.03 1.48 -1.49
CA THR A 27 4.68 0.06 -1.34
C THR A 27 4.77 -0.66 -2.67
N THR A 28 5.22 -1.90 -2.63
CA THR A 28 5.19 -2.84 -3.75
C THR A 28 4.42 -4.09 -3.35
N ASN A 29 4.07 -4.91 -4.32
CA ASN A 29 3.51 -6.23 -4.07
C ASN A 29 3.77 -7.17 -5.26
N PRO A 30 3.70 -8.50 -5.07
CA PRO A 30 4.03 -9.45 -6.14
C PRO A 30 3.20 -9.29 -7.41
N SER A 31 1.92 -8.91 -7.31
CA SER A 31 1.06 -8.70 -8.47
C SER A 31 1.49 -7.52 -9.33
N ILE A 32 1.91 -6.42 -8.67
CA ILE A 32 2.46 -5.25 -9.35
C ILE A 32 3.79 -5.60 -10.02
N LEU A 33 4.69 -6.31 -9.33
CA LEU A 33 5.97 -6.74 -9.89
C LEU A 33 5.78 -7.62 -11.12
N LYS A 34 4.85 -8.58 -11.05
CA LYS A 34 4.49 -9.44 -12.19
C LYS A 34 3.96 -8.62 -13.38
N LYS A 35 3.10 -7.64 -13.14
CA LYS A 35 2.54 -6.75 -14.17
C LYS A 35 3.63 -5.95 -14.88
N GLU A 36 4.64 -5.49 -14.14
CA GLU A 36 5.80 -4.75 -14.67
C GLU A 36 6.90 -5.66 -15.27
N GLY A 37 6.70 -6.97 -15.28
CA GLY A 37 7.65 -7.94 -15.82
C GLY A 37 8.96 -8.06 -15.03
N ILE A 38 8.94 -7.75 -13.74
CA ILE A 38 10.12 -7.81 -12.88
C ILE A 38 10.47 -9.27 -12.60
N THR A 39 11.65 -9.71 -13.06
CA THR A 39 12.20 -11.06 -12.85
C THR A 39 13.42 -11.07 -11.93
N ASP A 40 14.12 -9.94 -11.80
CA ASP A 40 15.23 -9.76 -10.85
C ASP A 40 14.81 -8.78 -9.75
N TYR A 41 14.33 -9.35 -8.64
CA TYR A 41 13.78 -8.59 -7.52
C TYR A 41 14.84 -7.74 -6.80
N ARG A 42 16.07 -8.26 -6.65
CA ARG A 42 17.16 -7.53 -5.99
C ARG A 42 17.61 -6.31 -6.81
N SER A 43 17.75 -6.47 -8.12
CA SER A 43 18.09 -5.35 -9.01
C SER A 43 16.99 -4.31 -9.04
N PHE A 44 15.72 -4.73 -9.07
CA PHE A 44 14.58 -3.84 -8.95
C PHE A 44 14.61 -3.07 -7.61
N ALA A 45 14.79 -3.75 -6.48
CA ALA A 45 14.85 -3.11 -5.17
C ALA A 45 15.96 -2.06 -5.08
N ARG A 46 17.16 -2.35 -5.58
CA ARG A 46 18.26 -1.38 -5.66
C ARG A 46 17.86 -0.13 -6.46
N ALA A 47 17.21 -0.33 -7.61
CA ALA A 47 16.76 0.77 -8.46
C ALA A 47 15.69 1.63 -7.78
N VAL A 48 14.78 1.03 -7.00
CA VAL A 48 13.79 1.75 -6.19
C VAL A 48 14.46 2.53 -5.08
N LEU A 49 15.31 1.86 -4.28
CA LEU A 49 15.98 2.48 -3.13
C LEU A 49 16.89 3.65 -3.54
N SER A 50 17.55 3.57 -4.70
CA SER A 50 18.36 4.70 -5.21
C SER A 50 17.53 5.95 -5.57
N ARG A 51 16.21 5.81 -5.72
CA ARG A 51 15.27 6.89 -6.06
C ARG A 51 14.40 7.35 -4.89
N SER A 52 14.21 6.49 -3.90
CA SER A 52 13.29 6.77 -2.77
C SER A 52 13.87 7.73 -1.73
N GLY A 53 15.18 7.99 -1.76
CA GLY A 53 15.86 8.70 -0.68
C GLY A 53 15.65 7.99 0.65
N ASP A 54 15.29 8.72 1.69
CA ASP A 54 15.03 8.17 3.04
C ASP A 54 13.58 7.70 3.23
N LYS A 55 12.73 7.77 2.18
CA LYS A 55 11.32 7.35 2.28
C LYS A 55 11.23 5.85 2.54
N PRO A 56 10.37 5.40 3.46
CA PRO A 56 10.10 3.98 3.69
C PRO A 56 9.67 3.27 2.40
N VAL A 57 10.26 2.10 2.14
CA VAL A 57 9.91 1.26 0.98
C VAL A 57 9.58 -0.14 1.45
N SER A 58 8.39 -0.62 1.10
CA SER A 58 7.93 -1.97 1.47
C SER A 58 8.13 -2.97 0.34
N PHE A 59 8.93 -4.02 0.61
CA PHE A 59 9.14 -5.17 -0.28
C PHE A 59 8.65 -6.46 0.37
N GLU A 60 7.95 -7.30 -0.40
CA GLU A 60 7.26 -8.48 0.12
C GLU A 60 8.09 -9.75 -0.05
N VAL A 61 8.08 -10.63 0.95
CA VAL A 61 8.59 -12.00 0.81
C VAL A 61 7.78 -12.76 -0.23
N LEU A 62 8.43 -13.64 -0.98
CA LEU A 62 7.80 -14.41 -2.05
C LEU A 62 7.61 -15.89 -1.67
N ALA A 63 8.20 -16.33 -0.56
CA ALA A 63 8.10 -17.68 -0.05
C ALA A 63 6.76 -17.91 0.65
N ASP A 64 6.37 -19.19 0.75
CA ASP A 64 5.16 -19.63 1.45
C ASP A 64 5.46 -20.41 2.75
N GLY A 65 6.63 -21.04 2.85
CA GLY A 65 7.05 -21.75 4.06
C GLY A 65 7.79 -20.84 5.04
N PHE A 66 7.49 -20.96 6.34
CA PHE A 66 8.00 -20.07 7.40
C PHE A 66 9.51 -19.93 7.45
N ARG A 67 10.25 -21.03 7.33
CA ARG A 67 11.72 -21.02 7.33
C ARG A 67 12.27 -20.17 6.17
N GLU A 68 11.67 -20.28 5.01
CA GLU A 68 12.11 -19.55 3.84
C GLU A 68 11.61 -18.10 3.87
N MET A 69 10.41 -17.84 4.42
CA MET A 69 9.93 -16.49 4.71
C MET A 69 10.90 -15.75 5.62
N GLU A 70 11.34 -16.38 6.73
CA GLU A 70 12.31 -15.79 7.65
C GLU A 70 13.64 -15.46 6.95
N ARG A 71 14.17 -16.41 6.16
CA ARG A 71 15.39 -16.17 5.39
C ARG A 71 15.27 -15.01 4.43
N GLN A 72 14.17 -14.96 3.66
CA GLN A 72 13.89 -13.86 2.74
C GLN A 72 13.66 -12.54 3.47
N ALA A 73 12.98 -12.55 4.60
CA ALA A 73 12.74 -11.35 5.40
C ALA A 73 14.05 -10.69 5.84
N ARG A 74 14.99 -11.47 6.37
CA ARG A 74 16.32 -10.98 6.75
C ARG A 74 17.13 -10.49 5.56
N GLU A 75 17.05 -11.18 4.43
CA GLU A 75 17.68 -10.75 3.18
C GLU A 75 17.12 -9.42 2.69
N ILE A 76 15.79 -9.28 2.60
CA ILE A 76 15.10 -8.05 2.16
C ILE A 76 15.44 -6.90 3.11
N ALA A 77 15.42 -7.11 4.42
CA ALA A 77 15.77 -6.09 5.40
C ALA A 77 17.22 -5.57 5.21
N SER A 78 18.14 -6.41 4.75
CA SER A 78 19.52 -6.03 4.49
C SER A 78 19.73 -5.11 3.27
N TRP A 79 18.71 -4.90 2.45
CA TRP A 79 18.82 -4.08 1.25
C TRP A 79 18.94 -2.57 1.52
N GLY A 80 18.44 -2.10 2.70
CA GLY A 80 18.56 -0.70 3.10
C GLY A 80 17.89 -0.40 4.45
N PRO A 81 18.29 0.68 5.11
CA PRO A 81 17.77 1.05 6.44
C PRO A 81 16.31 1.51 6.43
N ASN A 82 15.81 1.95 5.28
CA ASN A 82 14.44 2.41 5.06
C ASN A 82 13.52 1.32 4.49
N VAL A 83 14.01 0.07 4.45
CA VAL A 83 13.22 -1.08 3.98
C VAL A 83 12.26 -1.56 5.06
N TYR A 84 11.00 -1.75 4.68
CA TYR A 84 9.99 -2.46 5.43
C TYR A 84 9.71 -3.80 4.75
N VAL A 85 9.91 -4.89 5.48
CA VAL A 85 9.65 -6.23 4.97
C VAL A 85 8.17 -6.54 5.04
N LYS A 86 7.52 -6.76 3.90
CA LYS A 86 6.12 -7.19 3.88
C LYS A 86 6.02 -8.70 4.09
N LEU A 87 5.21 -9.07 5.09
CA LEU A 87 4.87 -10.44 5.43
C LEU A 87 3.35 -10.61 5.34
N PRO A 88 2.81 -11.54 4.54
CA PRO A 88 1.38 -11.83 4.56
C PRO A 88 0.98 -12.40 5.93
N ILE A 89 -0.21 -12.04 6.43
CA ILE A 89 -0.71 -12.47 7.76
C ILE A 89 -0.79 -13.99 7.91
N THR A 90 -0.93 -14.72 6.81
CA THR A 90 -0.92 -16.19 6.77
C THR A 90 -0.13 -16.65 5.54
N ASN A 91 0.29 -17.91 5.56
CA ASN A 91 0.71 -18.59 4.33
C ASN A 91 -0.51 -19.08 3.53
N THR A 92 -0.29 -19.74 2.37
CA THR A 92 -1.38 -20.27 1.52
C THR A 92 -2.17 -21.42 2.15
N ARG A 93 -1.69 -22.00 3.24
CA ARG A 93 -2.42 -23.02 4.03
C ARG A 93 -3.28 -22.43 5.14
N GLY A 94 -3.29 -21.08 5.29
CA GLY A 94 -4.00 -20.41 6.37
C GLY A 94 -3.29 -20.45 7.72
N GLU A 95 -2.03 -20.85 7.76
CA GLU A 95 -1.23 -20.85 8.99
C GLU A 95 -0.75 -19.42 9.27
N SER A 96 -1.00 -18.93 10.50
CA SER A 96 -0.62 -17.57 10.93
C SER A 96 0.89 -17.38 10.98
N ILE A 97 1.37 -16.18 10.61
CA ILE A 97 2.80 -15.80 10.66
C ILE A 97 3.24 -15.36 12.06
N VAL A 98 2.34 -15.31 13.03
CA VAL A 98 2.68 -14.88 14.41
C VAL A 98 3.94 -15.56 14.96
N PRO A 99 4.20 -16.87 14.75
CA PRO A 99 5.45 -17.49 15.19
C PRO A 99 6.73 -16.88 14.59
N LEU A 100 6.64 -16.18 13.44
CA LEU A 100 7.79 -15.49 12.84
C LEU A 100 8.02 -14.10 13.47
N LEU A 101 6.99 -13.49 14.05
CA LEU A 101 7.08 -12.11 14.56
C LEU A 101 8.00 -12.01 15.77
N ASP A 102 8.11 -13.08 16.57
CA ASP A 102 9.07 -13.15 17.68
C ASP A 102 10.52 -13.11 17.16
N ALA A 103 10.81 -13.89 16.13
CA ALA A 103 12.15 -13.97 15.52
C ALA A 103 12.52 -12.74 14.69
N LEU A 104 11.54 -12.00 14.15
CA LEU A 104 11.72 -10.89 13.21
C LEU A 104 11.34 -9.53 13.78
N GLY A 105 10.97 -9.45 15.07
CA GLY A 105 10.44 -8.23 15.69
C GLY A 105 11.42 -7.06 15.79
N ASP A 106 12.70 -7.30 15.52
CA ASP A 106 13.76 -6.29 15.40
C ASP A 106 13.79 -5.59 14.03
N LEU A 107 13.13 -6.18 13.03
CA LEU A 107 13.06 -5.63 11.67
C LEU A 107 11.93 -4.60 11.52
N ASN A 108 12.03 -3.72 10.55
CA ASN A 108 10.90 -2.93 10.10
C ASN A 108 9.94 -3.84 9.32
N LEU A 109 8.83 -4.23 9.92
CA LEU A 109 7.84 -5.12 9.31
C LEU A 109 6.63 -4.34 8.79
N ASN A 110 6.05 -4.84 7.70
CA ASN A 110 4.75 -4.44 7.19
C ASN A 110 3.90 -5.70 7.01
N ILE A 111 3.11 -6.04 8.03
CA ILE A 111 2.25 -7.22 8.00
C ILE A 111 1.08 -6.92 7.05
N THR A 112 0.91 -7.73 6.02
CA THR A 112 0.01 -7.42 4.91
C THR A 112 -1.09 -8.48 4.71
N ALA A 113 -2.05 -8.18 3.83
CA ALA A 113 -3.24 -9.00 3.56
C ALA A 113 -4.18 -9.16 4.76
N VAL A 114 -4.12 -8.28 5.74
CA VAL A 114 -5.01 -8.29 6.90
C VAL A 114 -6.40 -7.83 6.48
N MET A 115 -7.43 -8.61 6.82
CA MET A 115 -8.81 -8.34 6.40
C MET A 115 -9.84 -8.52 7.51
N THR A 116 -9.52 -9.23 8.60
CA THR A 116 -10.50 -9.52 9.66
C THR A 116 -10.09 -8.91 11.01
N VAL A 117 -11.08 -8.73 11.87
CA VAL A 117 -10.85 -8.23 13.24
C VAL A 117 -9.98 -9.23 14.02
N GLU A 118 -10.25 -10.53 13.88
CA GLU A 118 -9.51 -11.59 14.54
C GLU A 118 -8.02 -11.57 14.18
N GLN A 119 -7.70 -11.27 12.91
CA GLN A 119 -6.31 -11.12 12.48
C GLN A 119 -5.65 -9.89 13.12
N THR A 120 -6.37 -8.78 13.32
CA THR A 120 -5.82 -7.62 14.02
C THR A 120 -5.65 -7.87 15.51
N GLU A 121 -6.57 -8.59 16.14
CA GLU A 121 -6.49 -9.00 17.55
C GLU A 121 -5.32 -9.96 17.79
N GLU A 122 -5.12 -10.94 16.91
CA GLU A 122 -3.98 -11.86 16.98
C GLU A 122 -2.62 -11.13 16.91
N LEU A 123 -2.53 -10.07 16.11
CA LEU A 123 -1.31 -9.28 15.96
C LEU A 123 -1.01 -8.36 17.16
N TYR A 124 -2.01 -8.03 17.98
CA TYR A 124 -1.92 -6.94 18.95
C TYR A 124 -0.72 -7.03 19.91
N GLU A 125 -0.40 -8.23 20.41
CA GLU A 125 0.71 -8.43 21.34
C GLU A 125 2.07 -8.57 20.67
N TRP A 126 2.10 -8.80 19.34
CA TRP A 126 3.32 -9.08 18.58
C TRP A 126 3.86 -7.89 17.81
N VAL A 127 3.00 -6.96 17.41
CA VAL A 127 3.43 -5.77 16.68
C VAL A 127 4.12 -4.76 17.59
N ARG A 128 5.01 -3.97 17.01
CA ARG A 128 5.76 -2.90 17.69
C ARG A 128 5.37 -1.55 17.08
N PRO A 129 5.60 -0.41 17.80
CA PRO A 129 5.23 0.92 17.28
C PRO A 129 5.87 1.31 15.95
N HIS A 130 7.01 0.69 15.58
CA HIS A 130 7.67 0.92 14.30
C HIS A 130 7.15 0.04 13.17
N HIS A 131 6.38 -1.00 13.49
CA HIS A 131 5.76 -1.86 12.47
C HIS A 131 4.59 -1.16 11.78
N ILE A 132 4.26 -1.65 10.59
CA ILE A 132 3.07 -1.29 9.82
C ILE A 132 2.18 -2.52 9.71
N VAL A 133 0.87 -2.35 9.87
CA VAL A 133 -0.13 -3.35 9.54
C VAL A 133 -0.97 -2.83 8.38
N SER A 134 -0.85 -3.49 7.23
CA SER A 134 -1.59 -3.16 6.02
C SER A 134 -2.94 -3.90 5.99
N VAL A 135 -4.00 -3.17 6.36
CA VAL A 135 -5.38 -3.64 6.25
C VAL A 135 -5.86 -3.44 4.82
N PHE A 136 -6.37 -4.49 4.18
CA PHE A 136 -6.85 -4.43 2.80
C PHE A 136 -8.26 -3.82 2.73
N ALA A 137 -8.37 -2.60 3.25
CA ALA A 137 -9.61 -1.87 3.43
C ALA A 137 -10.45 -1.81 2.14
N GLY A 138 -9.83 -1.51 0.99
CA GLY A 138 -10.55 -1.52 -0.28
C GLY A 138 -11.18 -2.88 -0.61
N ARG A 139 -10.48 -4.00 -0.38
CA ARG A 139 -11.06 -5.34 -0.59
C ARG A 139 -12.15 -5.68 0.41
N ILE A 140 -12.02 -5.25 1.66
CA ILE A 140 -13.07 -5.42 2.67
C ILE A 140 -14.32 -4.68 2.22
N MET A 141 -14.18 -3.44 1.76
CA MET A 141 -15.30 -2.61 1.29
C MET A 141 -15.94 -3.15 0.01
N ASP A 142 -15.17 -3.82 -0.88
CA ASP A 142 -15.73 -4.53 -2.04
C ASP A 142 -16.75 -5.62 -1.61
N THR A 143 -16.68 -6.11 -0.36
CA THR A 143 -17.65 -7.07 0.20
C THR A 143 -18.83 -6.42 0.95
N GLY A 144 -18.92 -5.08 0.94
CA GLY A 144 -19.95 -4.33 1.69
C GLY A 144 -19.69 -4.19 3.19
N ARG A 145 -18.47 -4.45 3.66
CA ARG A 145 -18.07 -4.35 5.07
C ARG A 145 -17.15 -3.16 5.31
N LEU A 146 -17.11 -2.68 6.54
CA LEU A 146 -16.18 -1.63 6.97
C LEU A 146 -14.85 -2.24 7.45
N PRO A 147 -13.70 -1.58 7.16
CA PRO A 147 -12.41 -2.04 7.64
C PRO A 147 -12.21 -1.74 9.12
N THR A 148 -11.27 -2.46 9.75
CA THR A 148 -10.81 -2.24 11.12
C THR A 148 -9.42 -1.62 11.14
N THR A 149 -8.98 -1.15 12.31
CA THR A 149 -7.61 -0.68 12.56
C THR A 149 -6.88 -1.63 13.50
N CYS A 150 -5.55 -1.54 13.55
CA CYS A 150 -4.70 -2.35 14.44
C CYS A 150 -3.78 -1.44 15.25
N HIS A 151 -4.00 -1.37 16.55
CA HIS A 151 -3.11 -0.72 17.50
C HIS A 151 -2.34 -1.78 18.29
N PRO A 152 -1.08 -1.55 18.73
CA PRO A 152 -0.38 -0.28 18.94
C PRO A 152 0.67 0.09 17.85
N CYS A 153 0.51 -0.35 16.62
CA CYS A 153 1.41 -0.06 15.51
C CYS A 153 0.82 0.95 14.51
N LYS A 154 1.58 1.30 13.46
CA LYS A 154 1.04 2.10 12.35
C LYS A 154 0.09 1.27 11.50
N THR A 155 -1.11 1.78 11.27
CA THR A 155 -2.10 1.13 10.40
C THR A 155 -2.09 1.76 9.02
N LEU A 156 -2.00 0.92 7.98
CA LEU A 156 -1.99 1.34 6.59
C LEU A 156 -3.25 0.87 5.88
N TRP A 157 -3.99 1.82 5.29
CA TRP A 157 -5.09 1.54 4.38
C TRP A 157 -4.56 1.08 3.03
N ALA A 158 -4.69 -0.20 2.74
CA ALA A 158 -4.26 -0.80 1.49
C ALA A 158 -5.43 -1.06 0.53
N SER A 159 -5.08 -1.27 -0.75
CA SER A 159 -6.06 -1.62 -1.79
C SER A 159 -7.11 -0.53 -2.05
N ALA A 160 -6.74 0.74 -1.94
CA ALA A 160 -7.62 1.86 -2.23
C ALA A 160 -8.21 1.77 -3.66
N ARG A 161 -9.51 2.11 -3.79
CA ARG A 161 -10.25 2.03 -5.06
C ARG A 161 -10.56 3.41 -5.64
N GLU A 162 -10.68 4.41 -4.78
CA GLU A 162 -11.08 5.75 -5.15
C GLU A 162 -10.49 6.81 -4.21
N VAL A 163 -10.53 8.08 -4.62
CA VAL A 163 -9.97 9.19 -3.85
C VAL A 163 -10.70 9.38 -2.51
N TYR A 164 -11.97 9.01 -2.42
CA TYR A 164 -12.74 9.13 -1.18
C TYR A 164 -12.18 8.24 -0.06
N HIS A 165 -11.47 7.15 -0.40
CA HIS A 165 -10.78 6.32 0.60
C HIS A 165 -9.72 7.10 1.41
N VAL A 166 -9.20 8.21 0.89
CA VAL A 166 -8.32 9.09 1.68
C VAL A 166 -9.08 9.75 2.83
N THR A 167 -10.30 10.21 2.55
CA THR A 167 -11.19 10.79 3.58
C THR A 167 -11.57 9.72 4.61
N LEU A 168 -11.95 8.54 4.16
CA LEU A 168 -12.29 7.45 5.07
C LEU A 168 -11.08 7.01 5.92
N ALA A 169 -9.90 6.92 5.34
CA ALA A 169 -8.68 6.59 6.10
C ALA A 169 -8.39 7.62 7.21
N GLU A 170 -8.62 8.91 6.93
CA GLU A 170 -8.52 9.97 7.93
C GLU A 170 -9.59 9.82 9.03
N GLU A 171 -10.84 9.57 8.66
CA GLU A 171 -11.97 9.39 9.59
C GLU A 171 -11.83 8.15 10.48
N TYR A 172 -11.30 7.06 9.93
CA TYR A 172 -11.06 5.81 10.66
C TYR A 172 -9.74 5.80 11.44
N GLY A 173 -8.97 6.90 11.39
CA GLY A 173 -7.73 7.04 12.18
C GLY A 173 -6.56 6.21 11.65
N TYR A 174 -6.51 5.92 10.34
CA TYR A 174 -5.34 5.29 9.73
C TYR A 174 -4.17 6.28 9.67
N ASP A 175 -2.96 5.76 9.91
CA ASP A 175 -1.72 6.55 9.83
C ASP A 175 -1.28 6.76 8.40
N ILE A 176 -1.49 5.75 7.54
CA ILE A 176 -0.98 5.69 6.18
C ILE A 176 -2.08 5.21 5.23
N ILE A 177 -2.09 5.72 4.00
CA ILE A 177 -2.83 5.15 2.87
C ILE A 177 -1.89 4.95 1.68
N THR A 178 -1.97 3.78 1.02
CA THR A 178 -1.21 3.56 -0.21
C THR A 178 -2.11 3.66 -1.43
N LEU A 179 -1.68 4.46 -2.41
CA LEU A 179 -2.43 4.83 -3.61
C LEU A 179 -1.65 4.49 -4.87
N THR A 180 -2.37 4.00 -5.87
CA THR A 180 -1.81 3.86 -7.22
C THR A 180 -1.53 5.22 -7.86
N PRO A 181 -0.64 5.31 -8.87
CA PRO A 181 -0.37 6.55 -9.60
C PRO A 181 -1.64 7.26 -10.10
N ASP A 182 -2.62 6.50 -10.58
CA ASP A 182 -3.89 7.04 -11.08
C ASP A 182 -4.72 7.72 -9.97
N LEU A 183 -4.73 7.13 -8.77
CA LEU A 183 -5.41 7.73 -7.62
C LEU A 183 -4.67 8.97 -7.11
N ILE A 184 -3.33 8.95 -7.10
CA ILE A 184 -2.52 10.13 -6.74
C ILE A 184 -2.79 11.28 -7.70
N ALA A 185 -2.87 11.02 -9.01
CA ALA A 185 -3.21 12.03 -10.00
C ALA A 185 -4.60 12.64 -9.76
N LYS A 186 -5.57 11.84 -9.30
CA LYS A 186 -6.93 12.29 -8.97
C LYS A 186 -7.06 13.04 -7.64
N LEU A 187 -6.02 13.10 -6.81
CA LEU A 187 -6.07 13.84 -5.53
C LEU A 187 -6.38 15.32 -5.72
N SER A 188 -6.04 15.90 -6.87
CA SER A 188 -6.40 17.27 -7.22
C SER A 188 -7.90 17.53 -7.32
N LEU A 189 -8.71 16.48 -7.41
CA LEU A 189 -10.17 16.56 -7.43
C LEU A 189 -10.79 16.65 -6.02
N ARG A 190 -10.00 16.37 -4.96
CA ARG A 190 -10.51 16.54 -3.58
C ARG A 190 -10.94 17.99 -3.37
N HIS A 191 -12.13 18.15 -2.83
CA HIS A 191 -12.73 19.45 -2.53
C HIS A 191 -13.00 20.34 -3.78
N LYS A 192 -12.98 19.76 -4.99
CA LYS A 192 -13.37 20.50 -6.19
C LYS A 192 -14.82 20.98 -6.06
N ASP A 193 -15.08 22.22 -6.48
CA ASP A 193 -16.44 22.76 -6.53
C ASP A 193 -17.31 21.92 -7.47
N LEU A 194 -18.41 21.39 -6.95
CA LEU A 194 -19.28 20.46 -7.69
C LEU A 194 -20.09 21.16 -8.79
N ALA A 195 -20.45 22.43 -8.63
CA ALA A 195 -21.16 23.16 -9.67
C ALA A 195 -20.24 23.41 -10.87
N GLN A 196 -19.02 23.82 -10.60
CA GLN A 196 -18.00 23.97 -11.66
C GLN A 196 -17.68 22.62 -12.32
N TYR A 197 -17.57 21.54 -11.54
CA TYR A 197 -17.27 20.21 -12.09
C TYR A 197 -18.43 19.66 -12.93
N SER A 198 -19.68 19.95 -12.54
CA SER A 198 -20.87 19.64 -13.34
C SER A 198 -20.83 20.37 -14.68
N LEU A 199 -20.53 21.69 -14.68
CA LEU A 199 -20.41 22.47 -15.91
C LEU A 199 -19.34 21.96 -16.86
N GLU A 200 -18.17 21.60 -16.32
CA GLU A 200 -17.08 20.99 -17.09
C GLU A 200 -17.49 19.65 -17.74
N THR A 201 -18.26 18.83 -16.99
CA THR A 201 -18.79 17.54 -17.46
C THR A 201 -19.79 17.74 -18.60
N VAL A 202 -20.72 18.69 -18.45
CA VAL A 202 -21.69 19.04 -19.51
C VAL A 202 -20.97 19.54 -20.76
N ALA A 203 -19.97 20.41 -20.59
CA ALA A 203 -19.16 20.91 -21.71
C ALA A 203 -18.37 19.78 -22.41
N GLN A 204 -17.88 18.81 -21.65
CA GLN A 204 -17.24 17.60 -22.20
C GLN A 204 -18.25 16.78 -23.03
N PHE A 205 -19.40 16.44 -22.45
CA PHE A 205 -20.43 15.65 -23.16
C PHE A 205 -20.90 16.34 -24.44
N HIS A 206 -21.05 17.66 -24.41
CA HIS A 206 -21.40 18.40 -25.64
C HIS A 206 -20.34 18.26 -26.74
N ARG A 207 -19.03 18.37 -26.38
CA ARG A 207 -17.93 18.15 -27.35
C ARG A 207 -17.91 16.72 -27.86
N ASP A 208 -18.02 15.75 -26.97
CA ASP A 208 -17.93 14.31 -27.31
C ASP A 208 -19.12 13.84 -28.16
N GLY A 209 -20.28 14.50 -28.00
CA GLY A 209 -21.49 14.25 -28.80
C GLY A 209 -21.47 14.87 -30.21
N GLN A 210 -20.52 15.74 -30.52
CA GLN A 210 -20.43 16.34 -31.84
C GLN A 210 -20.09 15.33 -32.92
N GLY A 211 -20.92 15.23 -33.96
CA GLY A 211 -20.75 14.26 -35.05
C GLY A 211 -21.46 12.93 -34.85
N ILE A 212 -22.16 12.73 -33.71
CA ILE A 212 -23.07 11.60 -33.51
C ILE A 212 -24.42 11.97 -34.10
N ALA A 213 -24.88 11.22 -35.12
CA ALA A 213 -26.23 11.39 -35.71
C ALA A 213 -27.28 10.76 -34.77
N LEU A 214 -28.45 11.41 -34.67
CA LEU A 214 -29.65 10.90 -34.01
C LEU A 214 -30.45 10.03 -34.97
#